data_1047e549a6984f6ffc8573d795c9bf17
#
_entry.id   1047e549a6984f6ffc8573d795c9bf17
#
_cell.length_a   1.000
_cell.length_b   1.000
_cell.length_c   1.000
_cell.angle_alpha   90.00
_cell.angle_beta   90.00
_cell.angle_gamma   90.00
#
_symmetry.space_group_name_H-M   'P 1'
#
loop_
_entity.id
_entity.type
_entity.pdbx_description
1 polymer ?
#
loop_
_entity_poly.entity_id
_entity_poly.type
_entity_poly.pdbx_seq_one_letter_code
_entity_poly.pdbx_strand_id
1 'polypeptide(L)'
;MSDYELYGDYNEVDEAPQKRGVGFVIKLVAIILCFTVVAFIGFRLFTFNYYPKSVKRLHFTPELTAYYNATDGDIGALTQSLRAPYDDEREGNFFCDNLIVIKGAGEIQLSLRYNSSLPDRLGVDFDYDDITFTLRASGGAEDATGYEAGRLLDAELTVCRWDEFMMYRYAKLVFDGIDFNSDIEWIRLDIEIAGVEREEPFMVCIYEDNAAFSRFSDYKPSAEERPQ
;
A
#
# COMPACT_ATOMS: atom_id res chain seq x y z
N MET A 1 -58.10 -15.22 69.69
CA MET A 1 -57.22 -14.15 70.17
C MET A 1 -56.02 -14.25 69.34
N SER A 2 -55.82 -13.47 68.48
CA SER A 2 -55.85 -12.16 67.97
C SER A 2 -55.31 -12.17 66.57
N ASP A 3 -56.13 -11.77 65.60
CA ASP A 3 -55.87 -11.64 64.19
C ASP A 3 -54.92 -10.46 63.97
N TYR A 4 -53.92 -10.67 63.16
CA TYR A 4 -53.20 -9.60 62.48
C TYR A 4 -53.21 -9.88 60.98
N GLU A 5 -54.21 -9.33 60.36
CA GLU A 5 -54.18 -9.12 58.88
C GLU A 5 -53.16 -8.05 58.62
N LEU A 6 -52.07 -8.45 57.90
CA LEU A 6 -51.12 -7.52 57.29
C LEU A 6 -51.50 -7.35 55.81
N TYR A 7 -52.39 -6.37 55.60
CA TYR A 7 -52.64 -5.89 54.21
C TYR A 7 -51.39 -5.14 53.77
N GLY A 8 -50.59 -5.80 52.97
CA GLY A 8 -49.56 -5.18 52.15
C GLY A 8 -50.22 -4.55 50.93
N ASP A 9 -50.41 -3.24 50.98
CA ASP A 9 -50.82 -2.41 49.89
C ASP A 9 -49.68 -2.32 48.85
N TYR A 10 -49.66 -3.23 47.90
CA TYR A 10 -48.76 -3.10 46.76
C TYR A 10 -49.35 -2.01 45.85
N ASN A 11 -48.87 -0.79 46.04
CA ASN A 11 -49.00 0.24 45.04
C ASN A 11 -48.24 -0.23 43.77
N GLU A 12 -48.97 -0.88 42.86
CA GLU A 12 -48.58 -0.96 41.48
C GLU A 12 -48.50 0.47 40.94
N VAL A 13 -47.26 1.00 40.96
CA VAL A 13 -46.97 2.22 40.22
C VAL A 13 -47.05 1.83 38.79
N ASP A 14 -48.23 2.03 38.19
CA ASP A 14 -48.38 2.05 36.71
C ASP A 14 -47.45 3.11 36.16
N GLU A 15 -46.21 2.72 35.85
CA GLU A 15 -45.28 3.54 35.08
C GLU A 15 -45.88 3.73 33.70
N ALA A 16 -46.69 4.79 33.57
CA ALA A 16 -47.17 5.21 32.28
C ALA A 16 -46.01 5.28 31.28
N PRO A 17 -46.12 4.70 30.06
CA PRO A 17 -45.02 4.66 29.10
C PRO A 17 -44.54 6.08 28.85
N GLN A 18 -43.33 6.37 29.35
CA GLN A 18 -42.73 7.68 29.26
C GLN A 18 -42.65 8.04 27.77
N LYS A 19 -43.49 8.97 27.31
CA LYS A 19 -43.49 9.46 25.93
C LYS A 19 -42.07 9.94 25.64
N ARG A 20 -41.35 9.12 24.87
CA ARG A 20 -39.98 9.47 24.44
C ARG A 20 -40.08 10.78 23.65
N GLY A 21 -39.73 11.87 24.30
CA GLY A 21 -39.85 13.21 23.74
C GLY A 21 -38.92 13.40 22.51
N VAL A 22 -39.23 14.39 21.69
CA VAL A 22 -38.41 14.76 20.50
C VAL A 22 -36.91 14.83 20.83
N GLY A 23 -36.55 15.26 22.03
CA GLY A 23 -35.15 15.31 22.49
C GLY A 23 -34.47 13.94 22.56
N PHE A 24 -35.21 12.85 22.85
CA PHE A 24 -34.65 11.50 22.82
C PHE A 24 -34.34 11.06 21.38
N VAL A 25 -35.25 11.35 20.45
CA VAL A 25 -35.06 11.02 19.03
C VAL A 25 -33.85 11.76 18.46
N ILE A 26 -33.71 13.05 18.77
CA ILE A 26 -32.56 13.85 18.33
C ILE A 26 -31.23 13.27 18.87
N LYS A 27 -31.19 12.90 20.16
CA LYS A 27 -30.00 12.26 20.74
C LYS A 27 -29.67 10.93 20.09
N LEU A 28 -30.68 10.10 19.80
CA LEU A 28 -30.49 8.81 19.14
C LEU A 28 -29.92 9.00 17.73
N VAL A 29 -30.49 9.94 16.95
CA VAL A 29 -29.99 10.26 15.60
C VAL A 29 -28.57 10.77 15.65
N ALA A 30 -28.24 11.65 16.58
CA ALA A 30 -26.87 12.15 16.75
C ALA A 30 -25.87 11.03 17.08
N ILE A 31 -26.24 10.10 17.97
CA ILE A 31 -25.43 8.92 18.31
C ILE A 31 -25.20 8.04 17.06
N ILE A 32 -26.26 7.73 16.32
CA ILE A 32 -26.15 6.92 15.11
C ILE A 32 -25.22 7.61 14.08
N LEU A 33 -25.39 8.91 13.89
CA LEU A 33 -24.55 9.69 12.98
C LEU A 33 -23.08 9.62 13.40
N CYS A 34 -22.78 9.83 14.70
CA CYS A 34 -21.41 9.72 15.23
C CYS A 34 -20.81 8.32 14.96
N PHE A 35 -21.56 7.26 15.25
CA PHE A 35 -21.08 5.89 14.99
C PHE A 35 -20.85 5.64 13.51
N THR A 36 -21.72 6.13 12.64
CA THR A 36 -21.57 6.01 11.18
C THR A 36 -20.30 6.71 10.70
N VAL A 37 -20.06 7.93 11.19
CA VAL A 37 -18.82 8.68 10.83
C VAL A 37 -17.57 7.95 11.32
N VAL A 38 -17.56 7.49 12.57
CA VAL A 38 -16.41 6.76 13.14
C VAL A 38 -16.18 5.44 12.39
N ALA A 39 -17.25 4.70 12.08
CA ALA A 39 -17.16 3.46 11.30
C ALA A 39 -16.63 3.73 9.88
N PHE A 40 -17.09 4.79 9.23
CA PHE A 40 -16.61 5.20 7.92
C PHE A 40 -15.12 5.56 7.93
N ILE A 41 -14.70 6.36 8.91
CA ILE A 41 -13.27 6.71 9.07
C ILE A 41 -12.43 5.45 9.32
N GLY A 42 -12.88 4.58 10.23
CA GLY A 42 -12.19 3.32 10.51
C GLY A 42 -12.07 2.42 9.28
N PHE A 43 -13.16 2.30 8.51
CA PHE A 43 -13.16 1.56 7.25
C PHE A 43 -12.18 2.16 6.22
N ARG A 44 -12.17 3.49 6.07
CA ARG A 44 -11.23 4.17 5.16
C ARG A 44 -9.78 3.96 5.58
N LEU A 45 -9.47 4.07 6.87
CA LEU A 45 -8.13 3.81 7.39
C LEU A 45 -7.71 2.35 7.20
N PHE A 46 -8.62 1.42 7.43
CA PHE A 46 -8.36 0.00 7.22
C PHE A 46 -8.06 -0.28 5.74
N THR A 47 -8.91 0.16 4.83
CA THR A 47 -8.72 -0.06 3.39
C THR A 47 -7.46 0.62 2.86
N PHE A 48 -7.13 1.81 3.41
CA PHE A 48 -5.91 2.52 3.03
C PHE A 48 -4.63 1.81 3.48
N ASN A 49 -4.63 1.15 4.64
CA ASN A 49 -3.45 0.48 5.16
C ASN A 49 -3.38 -1.01 4.81
N TYR A 50 -4.41 -1.53 4.16
CA TYR A 50 -4.43 -2.94 3.78
C TYR A 50 -3.66 -3.16 2.48
N TYR A 51 -2.81 -4.19 2.50
CA TYR A 51 -2.17 -4.74 1.30
C TYR A 51 -2.36 -6.26 1.28
N PRO A 52 -2.80 -6.83 0.15
CA PRO A 52 -2.91 -8.27 -0.01
C PRO A 52 -1.56 -8.97 0.23
N LYS A 53 -1.60 -10.13 0.86
CA LYS A 53 -0.38 -10.91 1.12
C LYS A 53 0.35 -11.32 -0.16
N SER A 54 -0.39 -11.58 -1.22
CA SER A 54 0.10 -11.90 -2.56
C SER A 54 1.04 -10.84 -3.12
N VAL A 55 0.76 -9.57 -2.80
CA VAL A 55 1.51 -8.42 -3.28
C VAL A 55 2.62 -8.02 -2.31
N LYS A 56 2.37 -8.14 -1.01
CA LYS A 56 3.31 -7.69 0.04
C LYS A 56 4.49 -8.63 0.23
N ARG A 57 4.31 -9.92 0.02
CA ARG A 57 5.31 -10.96 0.26
C ARG A 57 6.43 -10.91 -0.77
N LEU A 58 7.60 -11.42 -0.35
CA LEU A 58 8.70 -11.70 -1.27
C LEU A 58 8.24 -12.73 -2.29
N HIS A 59 8.51 -12.45 -3.55
CA HIS A 59 8.29 -13.39 -4.64
C HIS A 59 9.62 -14.06 -5.00
N PHE A 60 9.67 -15.37 -4.94
CA PHE A 60 10.85 -16.12 -5.35
C PHE A 60 10.81 -16.38 -6.86
N THR A 61 11.64 -15.63 -7.59
CA THR A 61 11.97 -15.92 -8.98
C THR A 61 12.87 -17.17 -9.06
N PRO A 62 13.05 -17.80 -10.22
CA PRO A 62 14.03 -18.88 -10.36
C PRO A 62 15.43 -18.46 -9.94
N GLU A 63 15.83 -17.24 -10.31
CA GLU A 63 17.14 -16.63 -10.03
C GLU A 63 17.31 -16.42 -8.52
N LEU A 64 16.32 -15.81 -7.87
CA LEU A 64 16.32 -15.62 -6.43
C LEU A 64 16.30 -16.94 -5.66
N THR A 65 15.58 -17.94 -6.18
CA THR A 65 15.58 -19.30 -5.60
C THR A 65 16.97 -19.94 -5.68
N ALA A 66 17.64 -19.80 -6.81
CA ALA A 66 19.00 -20.31 -6.96
C ALA A 66 19.97 -19.59 -6.02
N TYR A 67 19.85 -18.27 -5.88
CA TYR A 67 20.65 -17.46 -4.96
C TYR A 67 20.39 -17.84 -3.50
N TYR A 68 19.12 -18.00 -3.11
CA TYR A 68 18.72 -18.46 -1.76
C TYR A 68 19.38 -19.79 -1.39
N ASN A 69 19.35 -20.74 -2.31
CA ASN A 69 19.97 -22.06 -2.09
C ASN A 69 21.51 -21.98 -2.03
N ALA A 70 22.12 -21.08 -2.78
CA ALA A 70 23.56 -20.90 -2.78
C ALA A 70 24.08 -20.20 -1.51
N THR A 71 23.23 -19.43 -0.83
CA THR A 71 23.57 -18.66 0.38
C THR A 71 23.02 -19.28 1.68
N ASP A 72 22.62 -20.56 1.65
CA ASP A 72 22.01 -21.25 2.80
C ASP A 72 20.84 -20.48 3.42
N GLY A 73 20.08 -19.77 2.58
CA GLY A 73 18.89 -19.02 2.97
C GLY A 73 19.13 -17.58 3.47
N ASP A 74 20.37 -17.13 3.50
CA ASP A 74 20.72 -15.74 3.80
C ASP A 74 20.88 -14.94 2.52
N ILE A 75 19.79 -14.32 2.07
CA ILE A 75 19.79 -13.52 0.84
C ILE A 75 20.21 -12.06 1.04
N GLY A 76 20.48 -11.65 2.29
CA GLY A 76 20.84 -10.26 2.58
C GLY A 76 19.79 -9.24 2.11
N ALA A 77 18.52 -9.62 2.10
CA ALA A 77 17.44 -8.75 1.63
C ALA A 77 17.23 -7.58 2.59
N LEU A 78 17.06 -6.41 2.02
CA LEU A 78 16.76 -5.18 2.74
C LEU A 78 15.34 -4.73 2.37
N THR A 79 14.59 -4.22 3.32
CA THR A 79 13.24 -3.69 3.08
C THR A 79 13.09 -2.28 3.59
N GLN A 80 12.29 -1.51 2.87
CA GLN A 80 11.86 -0.19 3.26
C GLN A 80 10.37 -0.04 3.05
N SER A 81 9.67 0.52 4.04
CA SER A 81 8.28 0.92 3.89
C SER A 81 8.21 2.34 3.35
N LEU A 82 7.70 2.49 2.15
CA LEU A 82 7.51 3.78 1.50
C LEU A 82 6.13 4.31 1.91
N ARG A 83 6.09 5.32 2.78
CA ARG A 83 4.82 5.83 3.31
C ARG A 83 4.25 7.02 2.58
N ALA A 84 4.96 7.58 1.62
CA ALA A 84 4.52 8.76 0.91
C ALA A 84 4.39 8.50 -0.59
N PRO A 85 3.33 8.99 -1.24
CA PRO A 85 3.33 9.14 -2.67
C PRO A 85 4.36 10.22 -3.00
N TYR A 86 5.40 9.85 -3.69
CA TYR A 86 6.24 10.81 -4.38
C TYR A 86 5.81 10.78 -5.84
N ASP A 87 4.64 11.34 -6.07
CA ASP A 87 4.16 11.70 -7.37
C ASP A 87 4.54 13.16 -7.56
N ASP A 88 5.18 13.49 -8.65
CA ASP A 88 5.79 14.79 -8.95
C ASP A 88 4.78 15.94 -8.89
N GLU A 89 3.51 15.65 -9.03
CA GLU A 89 2.43 16.65 -9.00
C GLU A 89 1.54 16.61 -7.75
N ARG A 90 1.87 15.81 -6.73
CA ARG A 90 1.02 15.58 -5.54
C ARG A 90 -0.37 15.02 -5.87
N GLU A 91 -0.57 14.48 -7.05
CA GLU A 91 -1.86 13.95 -7.48
C GLU A 91 -2.25 12.69 -6.72
N GLY A 92 -1.28 11.99 -6.13
CA GLY A 92 -1.54 10.80 -5.31
C GLY A 92 -2.20 9.66 -6.09
N ASN A 93 -1.83 9.49 -7.35
CA ASN A 93 -2.40 8.46 -8.21
C ASN A 93 -1.88 7.08 -7.88
N PHE A 94 -0.57 6.96 -7.69
CA PHE A 94 0.11 5.72 -7.38
C PHE A 94 0.83 5.82 -6.03
N PHE A 95 0.81 4.70 -5.29
CA PHE A 95 1.43 4.59 -3.98
C PHE A 95 2.29 3.35 -3.92
N CYS A 96 3.58 3.52 -3.65
CA CYS A 96 4.48 2.43 -3.28
C CYS A 96 4.44 2.21 -1.77
N ASP A 97 4.24 0.96 -1.32
CA ASP A 97 4.21 0.64 0.11
C ASP A 97 5.48 -0.05 0.60
N ASN A 98 5.94 -1.03 -0.15
CA ASN A 98 7.02 -1.89 0.28
C ASN A 98 8.04 -2.07 -0.84
N LEU A 99 9.28 -1.71 -0.53
CA LEU A 99 10.43 -1.95 -1.36
C LEU A 99 11.27 -3.04 -0.70
N ILE A 100 11.64 -4.06 -1.47
CA ILE A 100 12.59 -5.09 -1.06
C ILE A 100 13.74 -5.07 -2.05
N VAL A 101 14.95 -4.93 -1.56
CA VAL A 101 16.19 -4.88 -2.35
C VAL A 101 17.05 -6.08 -1.98
N ILE A 102 17.46 -6.86 -2.97
CA ILE A 102 18.30 -8.03 -2.81
C ILE A 102 19.54 -7.82 -3.67
N LYS A 103 20.50 -7.08 -3.10
CA LYS A 103 21.71 -6.65 -3.82
C LYS A 103 22.48 -7.80 -4.44
N GLY A 104 22.62 -8.91 -3.71
CA GLY A 104 23.38 -10.07 -4.17
C GLY A 104 22.71 -10.84 -5.30
N ALA A 105 21.40 -10.74 -5.45
CA ALA A 105 20.65 -11.30 -6.58
C ALA A 105 20.44 -10.29 -7.72
N GLY A 106 20.80 -9.01 -7.52
CA GLY A 106 20.51 -7.97 -8.52
C GLY A 106 19.02 -7.69 -8.70
N GLU A 107 18.22 -7.85 -7.65
CA GLU A 107 16.76 -7.83 -7.73
C GLU A 107 16.14 -6.74 -6.86
N ILE A 108 15.12 -6.07 -7.39
CA ILE A 108 14.23 -5.17 -6.67
C ILE A 108 12.80 -5.68 -6.78
N GLN A 109 12.14 -5.78 -5.63
CA GLN A 109 10.71 -6.08 -5.58
C GLN A 109 9.97 -4.94 -4.91
N LEU A 110 8.87 -4.52 -5.51
CA LEU A 110 8.04 -3.47 -4.94
C LEU A 110 6.54 -3.80 -5.02
N SER A 111 5.79 -3.20 -4.11
CA SER A 111 4.34 -3.27 -4.08
C SER A 111 3.79 -1.88 -4.39
N LEU A 112 3.00 -1.81 -5.44
CA LEU A 112 2.34 -0.60 -5.91
C LEU A 112 0.84 -0.74 -5.73
N ARG A 113 0.14 0.37 -5.54
CA ARG A 113 -1.32 0.42 -5.63
C ARG A 113 -1.80 1.72 -6.24
N TYR A 114 -3.01 1.66 -6.79
CA TYR A 114 -3.77 2.84 -7.19
C TYR A 114 -5.26 2.66 -6.87
N ASN A 115 -6.01 3.75 -6.85
CA ASN A 115 -7.45 3.71 -6.62
C ASN A 115 -8.16 3.23 -7.89
N SER A 116 -9.13 2.33 -7.77
CA SER A 116 -9.92 1.80 -8.89
C SER A 116 -10.71 2.87 -9.66
N SER A 117 -10.86 4.07 -9.09
CA SER A 117 -11.44 5.23 -9.79
C SER A 117 -10.43 6.02 -10.63
N LEU A 118 -9.18 5.56 -10.73
CA LEU A 118 -8.16 6.26 -11.52
C LEU A 118 -8.54 6.38 -13.01
N PRO A 119 -9.06 5.34 -13.68
CA PRO A 119 -9.55 5.46 -15.06
C PRO A 119 -10.56 6.59 -15.22
N ASP A 120 -11.57 6.65 -14.36
CA ASP A 120 -12.59 7.70 -14.41
C ASP A 120 -11.99 9.11 -14.24
N ARG A 121 -10.99 9.26 -13.35
CA ARG A 121 -10.32 10.55 -13.11
C ARG A 121 -9.45 11.00 -14.28
N LEU A 122 -8.84 10.06 -14.96
CA LEU A 122 -8.03 10.33 -16.16
C LEU A 122 -8.86 10.45 -17.44
N GLY A 123 -10.14 10.03 -17.38
CA GLY A 123 -11.03 10.05 -18.54
C GLY A 123 -10.65 9.02 -19.61
N VAL A 124 -9.86 8.02 -19.26
CA VAL A 124 -9.40 6.95 -20.16
C VAL A 124 -9.72 5.61 -19.49
N ASP A 125 -10.36 4.73 -20.23
CA ASP A 125 -10.56 3.35 -19.80
C ASP A 125 -9.31 2.55 -20.13
N PHE A 126 -8.68 1.95 -19.12
CA PHE A 126 -7.46 1.15 -19.26
C PHE A 126 -7.51 -0.07 -18.35
N ASP A 127 -6.87 -1.14 -18.77
CA ASP A 127 -6.69 -2.36 -17.99
C ASP A 127 -5.22 -2.52 -17.57
N TYR A 128 -4.90 -3.61 -16.90
CA TYR A 128 -3.58 -3.91 -16.36
C TYR A 128 -2.50 -3.99 -17.44
N ASP A 129 -2.86 -4.51 -18.61
CA ASP A 129 -1.94 -4.66 -19.75
C ASP A 129 -1.61 -3.33 -20.43
N ASP A 130 -2.37 -2.28 -20.15
CA ASP A 130 -2.14 -0.94 -20.67
C ASP A 130 -1.14 -0.14 -19.84
N ILE A 131 -0.67 -0.70 -18.72
CA ILE A 131 0.26 -0.03 -17.81
C ILE A 131 1.67 -0.56 -18.00
N THR A 132 2.59 0.32 -18.37
CA THR A 132 4.01 0.02 -18.51
C THR A 132 4.81 0.59 -17.35
N PHE A 133 5.73 -0.21 -16.82
CA PHE A 133 6.60 0.14 -15.72
C PHE A 133 8.06 0.15 -16.17
N THR A 134 8.76 1.25 -15.87
CA THR A 134 10.18 1.40 -16.20
C THR A 134 10.95 1.88 -14.99
N LEU A 135 12.05 1.21 -14.62
CA LEU A 135 12.95 1.70 -13.60
C LEU A 135 13.97 2.67 -14.19
N ARG A 136 14.13 3.80 -13.51
CA ARG A 136 15.20 4.76 -13.78
C ARG A 136 16.06 4.94 -12.55
N ALA A 137 17.35 5.17 -12.74
CA ALA A 137 18.25 5.49 -11.65
C ALA A 137 19.21 6.60 -12.05
N SER A 138 19.51 7.48 -11.09
CA SER A 138 20.65 8.36 -11.21
C SER A 138 21.90 7.63 -10.69
N GLY A 139 22.98 7.80 -11.38
CA GLY A 139 24.28 7.31 -10.96
C GLY A 139 25.34 7.73 -11.94
N GLY A 140 26.42 8.34 -11.45
CA GLY A 140 27.67 8.53 -12.17
C GLY A 140 27.67 9.48 -13.38
N ALA A 141 26.63 10.30 -13.58
CA ALA A 141 26.67 11.35 -14.61
C ALA A 141 26.82 12.72 -13.92
N GLU A 142 27.96 13.37 -14.16
CA GLU A 142 28.26 14.71 -13.61
C GLU A 142 27.24 15.80 -14.01
N ASP A 143 26.35 15.50 -14.97
CA ASP A 143 25.39 16.45 -15.56
C ASP A 143 23.93 16.18 -15.16
N ALA A 144 23.63 15.18 -14.37
CA ALA A 144 22.26 14.84 -14.01
C ALA A 144 21.78 15.71 -12.84
N THR A 145 20.96 16.72 -13.11
CA THR A 145 20.31 17.52 -12.09
C THR A 145 18.88 17.04 -11.88
N GLY A 146 18.61 16.49 -10.68
CA GLY A 146 17.26 16.08 -10.28
C GLY A 146 16.77 14.76 -10.88
N TYR A 147 15.51 14.45 -10.62
CA TYR A 147 14.86 13.19 -11.04
C TYR A 147 14.61 13.08 -12.55
N GLU A 148 14.73 14.18 -13.27
CA GLU A 148 14.43 14.25 -14.72
C GLU A 148 15.54 13.63 -15.58
N ALA A 149 16.78 13.58 -15.11
CA ALA A 149 17.94 13.16 -15.89
C ALA A 149 18.44 11.74 -15.56
N GLY A 150 17.54 10.87 -15.07
CA GLY A 150 17.91 9.53 -14.66
C GLY A 150 18.34 8.61 -15.81
N ARG A 151 19.38 7.82 -15.56
CA ARG A 151 19.78 6.71 -16.40
C ARG A 151 18.73 5.58 -16.28
N LEU A 152 18.36 4.96 -17.41
CA LEU A 152 17.63 3.69 -17.33
C LEU A 152 18.55 2.63 -16.71
N LEU A 153 18.04 1.93 -15.71
CA LEU A 153 18.69 0.71 -15.23
C LEU A 153 18.54 -0.36 -16.32
N ASP A 154 19.58 -1.15 -16.47
CA ASP A 154 19.52 -2.38 -17.26
C ASP A 154 18.83 -3.47 -16.43
N ALA A 155 17.53 -3.30 -16.26
CA ALA A 155 16.68 -4.13 -15.42
C ALA A 155 15.48 -4.61 -16.23
N GLU A 156 15.16 -5.88 -16.10
CA GLU A 156 14.00 -6.50 -16.72
C GLU A 156 12.85 -6.60 -15.74
N LEU A 157 11.65 -6.20 -16.15
CA LEU A 157 10.44 -6.47 -15.39
C LEU A 157 10.02 -7.93 -15.61
N THR A 158 10.41 -8.82 -14.69
CA THR A 158 10.20 -10.27 -14.84
C THR A 158 8.87 -10.74 -14.28
N VAL A 159 8.33 -10.01 -13.29
CA VAL A 159 7.04 -10.34 -12.68
C VAL A 159 6.21 -9.09 -12.50
N CYS A 160 5.00 -9.14 -13.05
CA CYS A 160 3.94 -8.20 -12.75
C CYS A 160 2.69 -9.00 -12.37
N ARG A 161 2.30 -8.93 -11.10
CA ARG A 161 1.10 -9.61 -10.59
C ARG A 161 0.12 -8.61 -10.03
N TRP A 162 -1.13 -8.74 -10.43
CA TRP A 162 -2.20 -7.88 -10.00
C TRP A 162 -3.08 -8.57 -8.96
N ASP A 163 -3.63 -7.77 -8.06
CA ASP A 163 -4.63 -8.17 -7.08
C ASP A 163 -5.56 -6.98 -6.82
N GLU A 164 -6.76 -7.25 -6.37
CA GLU A 164 -7.73 -6.20 -6.06
C GLU A 164 -8.30 -6.38 -4.67
N PHE A 165 -8.49 -5.27 -3.98
CA PHE A 165 -9.22 -5.26 -2.73
C PHE A 165 -9.99 -3.95 -2.57
N MET A 166 -11.30 -4.05 -2.48
CA MET A 166 -12.21 -2.90 -2.31
C MET A 166 -12.04 -1.87 -3.42
N MET A 167 -11.57 -0.68 -3.07
CA MET A 167 -11.37 0.44 -3.98
C MET A 167 -9.94 0.59 -4.50
N TYR A 168 -9.09 -0.40 -4.25
CA TYR A 168 -7.69 -0.36 -4.66
C TYR A 168 -7.33 -1.55 -5.52
N ARG A 169 -6.52 -1.26 -6.53
CA ARG A 169 -5.80 -2.23 -7.34
C ARG A 169 -4.34 -2.22 -6.95
N TYR A 170 -3.75 -3.41 -6.85
CA TYR A 170 -2.40 -3.64 -6.35
C TYR A 170 -1.58 -4.36 -7.38
N ALA A 171 -0.33 -3.93 -7.54
CA ALA A 171 0.65 -4.63 -8.35
C ALA A 171 1.84 -5.08 -7.50
N LYS A 172 2.31 -6.30 -7.71
CA LYS A 172 3.64 -6.76 -7.32
C LYS A 172 4.53 -6.71 -8.54
N LEU A 173 5.59 -5.90 -8.46
CA LEU A 173 6.58 -5.75 -9.52
C LEU A 173 7.89 -6.33 -9.04
N VAL A 174 8.56 -7.08 -9.92
CA VAL A 174 9.90 -7.64 -9.69
C VAL A 174 10.76 -7.25 -10.88
N PHE A 175 11.87 -6.60 -10.60
CA PHE A 175 12.87 -6.18 -11.56
C PHE A 175 14.18 -6.90 -11.27
N ASP A 176 14.76 -7.52 -12.31
CA ASP A 176 16.01 -8.27 -12.25
C ASP A 176 17.11 -7.60 -13.08
N GLY A 177 18.34 -8.11 -12.94
CA GLY A 177 19.49 -7.65 -13.73
C GLY A 177 20.08 -6.32 -13.28
N ILE A 178 19.81 -5.90 -12.02
CA ILE A 178 20.27 -4.61 -11.52
C ILE A 178 21.69 -4.73 -10.99
N ASP A 179 22.61 -3.93 -11.54
CA ASP A 179 23.98 -3.80 -11.01
C ASP A 179 24.03 -2.78 -9.87
N PHE A 180 24.04 -3.27 -8.64
CA PHE A 180 24.17 -2.44 -7.43
C PHE A 180 25.59 -2.01 -7.11
N ASN A 181 26.59 -2.35 -7.93
CA ASN A 181 27.98 -1.89 -7.76
C ASN A 181 28.18 -0.46 -8.27
N SER A 182 27.20 0.09 -9.01
CA SER A 182 27.22 1.49 -9.44
C SER A 182 26.70 2.40 -8.33
N ASP A 183 27.24 3.62 -8.23
CA ASP A 183 26.75 4.66 -7.33
C ASP A 183 25.32 5.05 -7.74
N ILE A 184 24.35 4.55 -6.99
CA ILE A 184 22.93 4.84 -7.20
C ILE A 184 22.49 5.80 -6.09
N GLU A 185 22.21 7.04 -6.47
CA GLU A 185 21.72 8.06 -5.52
C GLU A 185 20.21 7.98 -5.34
N TRP A 186 19.48 7.69 -6.41
CA TRP A 186 18.05 7.50 -6.37
C TRP A 186 17.56 6.51 -7.43
N ILE A 187 16.42 5.91 -7.15
CA ILE A 187 15.68 5.06 -8.08
C ILE A 187 14.24 5.55 -8.12
N ARG A 188 13.70 5.72 -9.31
CA ARG A 188 12.29 6.02 -9.52
C ARG A 188 11.64 4.98 -10.42
N LEU A 189 10.36 4.79 -10.21
CA LEU A 189 9.50 4.01 -11.08
C LEU A 189 8.72 4.99 -11.96
N ASP A 190 8.92 4.89 -13.26
CA ASP A 190 8.11 5.59 -14.26
C ASP A 190 6.95 4.68 -14.65
N ILE A 191 5.75 5.24 -14.70
CA ILE A 191 4.51 4.53 -15.01
C ILE A 191 3.85 5.23 -16.18
N GLU A 192 3.69 4.52 -17.26
CA GLU A 192 3.00 4.99 -18.48
C GLU A 192 1.71 4.20 -18.65
N ILE A 193 0.63 4.89 -19.00
CA ILE A 193 -0.67 4.28 -19.27
C ILE A 193 -1.04 4.55 -20.71
N ALA A 194 -1.30 3.50 -21.47
CA ALA A 194 -1.71 3.62 -22.85
C ALA A 194 -2.99 4.46 -22.98
N GLY A 195 -3.00 5.39 -23.95
CA GLY A 195 -4.14 6.30 -24.14
C GLY A 195 -4.18 7.51 -23.22
N VAL A 196 -3.30 7.61 -22.23
CA VAL A 196 -3.12 8.82 -21.40
C VAL A 196 -2.00 9.65 -22.02
N GLU A 197 -2.36 10.76 -22.66
CA GLU A 197 -1.38 11.68 -23.23
C GLU A 197 -0.84 12.60 -22.13
N ARG A 198 0.44 12.41 -21.78
CA ARG A 198 1.19 13.26 -20.85
C ARG A 198 2.56 13.57 -21.47
N GLU A 199 3.07 14.76 -21.15
CA GLU A 199 4.45 15.11 -21.52
C GLU A 199 5.46 14.24 -20.77
N GLU A 200 5.13 13.87 -19.51
CA GLU A 200 5.95 13.04 -18.64
C GLU A 200 5.14 11.86 -18.06
N PRO A 201 5.76 10.70 -17.84
CA PRO A 201 5.12 9.58 -17.17
C PRO A 201 4.75 9.93 -15.72
N PHE A 202 3.87 9.13 -15.11
CA PHE A 202 3.72 9.19 -13.66
C PHE A 202 5.00 8.67 -13.00
N MET A 203 5.53 9.43 -12.04
CA MET A 203 6.80 9.11 -11.40
C MET A 203 6.59 8.78 -9.93
N VAL A 204 7.20 7.69 -9.47
CA VAL A 204 7.24 7.34 -8.05
C VAL A 204 8.69 7.16 -7.64
N CYS A 205 9.20 8.01 -6.76
CA CYS A 205 10.52 7.82 -6.16
C CYS A 205 10.45 6.64 -5.19
N ILE A 206 11.22 5.59 -5.46
CA ILE A 206 11.24 4.37 -4.65
C ILE A 206 12.48 4.26 -3.78
N TYR A 207 13.54 5.01 -4.08
CA TYR A 207 14.77 5.06 -3.30
C TYR A 207 15.45 6.42 -3.46
N GLU A 208 15.97 6.96 -2.36
CA GLU A 208 16.79 8.16 -2.33
C GLU A 208 17.78 8.05 -1.18
N ASP A 209 19.09 8.15 -1.48
CA ASP A 209 20.15 7.91 -0.49
C ASP A 209 20.16 8.96 0.62
N ASN A 210 19.85 10.20 0.30
CA ASN A 210 19.81 11.34 1.23
C ASN A 210 18.49 11.56 1.93
N ALA A 211 17.47 10.73 1.67
CA ALA A 211 16.16 10.93 2.25
C ALA A 211 16.20 10.62 3.75
N ALA A 212 15.90 11.61 4.59
CA ALA A 212 15.75 11.47 6.04
C ALA A 212 14.70 10.41 6.45
N PHE A 213 13.96 9.88 5.49
CA PHE A 213 12.87 8.92 5.63
C PHE A 213 13.24 7.49 5.18
N SER A 214 14.37 7.29 4.50
CA SER A 214 14.78 5.98 4.00
C SER A 214 15.56 5.21 5.06
N ARG A 215 14.85 4.42 5.86
CA ARG A 215 15.49 3.45 6.76
C ARG A 215 15.25 2.06 6.20
N PHE A 216 16.27 1.48 5.64
CA PHE A 216 16.29 0.06 5.34
C PHE A 216 16.42 -0.76 6.64
N SER A 217 15.70 -1.85 6.69
CA SER A 217 15.81 -2.87 7.71
C SER A 217 16.01 -4.24 7.07
N ASP A 218 16.64 -5.16 7.80
CA ASP A 218 16.79 -6.53 7.32
C ASP A 218 15.42 -7.16 7.07
N TYR A 219 15.27 -7.77 5.91
CA TYR A 219 14.11 -8.56 5.56
C TYR A 219 14.45 -10.06 5.67
N LYS A 220 13.65 -10.77 6.45
CA LYS A 220 13.78 -12.22 6.57
C LYS A 220 12.52 -12.88 6.04
N PRO A 221 12.64 -13.67 4.96
CA PRO A 221 11.48 -14.39 4.42
C PRO A 221 10.85 -15.28 5.49
N SER A 222 9.54 -15.20 5.61
CA SER A 222 8.77 -16.08 6.50
C SER A 222 8.80 -17.52 5.99
N ALA A 223 8.44 -18.49 6.84
CA ALA A 223 8.43 -19.89 6.44
C ALA A 223 7.47 -20.19 5.26
N GLU A 224 6.43 -19.35 5.10
CA GLU A 224 5.44 -19.46 4.01
C GLU A 224 5.94 -18.86 2.68
N GLU A 225 7.00 -18.04 2.71
CA GLU A 225 7.58 -17.41 1.53
C GLU A 225 8.74 -18.20 0.96
N ARG A 226 9.35 -19.09 1.76
CA ARG A 226 10.53 -19.84 1.35
C ARG A 226 10.20 -20.80 0.21
N PRO A 227 11.12 -20.96 -0.75
CA PRO A 227 10.94 -21.95 -1.82
C PRO A 227 10.83 -23.36 -1.23
N GLN A 228 9.95 -24.17 -1.80
CA GLN A 228 9.73 -25.58 -1.42
C GLN A 228 10.66 -26.49 -2.21
#